data_e35bdb15ff9da41b7ed1cee983ab044a
#
_entry.id   e35bdb15ff9da41b7ed1cee983ab044a
#
_cell.length_a   1.000
_cell.length_b   1.000
_cell.length_c   1.000
_cell.angle_alpha   90.00
_cell.angle_beta   90.00
_cell.angle_gamma   90.00
#
_symmetry.space_group_name_H-M   'P 1'
#
loop_
_entity.id
_entity.type
_entity.pdbx_description
1 polymer ?
#
loop_
_entity_poly.entity_id
_entity_poly.type
_entity_poly.pdbx_seq_one_letter_code
_entity_poly.pdbx_strand_id
1 'polypeptide(L)'
;MILAPGFKAFDPARFDNYSYAALPDVVTSLEFERILSATGPYAGHLMRPSSMRAKNPAGKAPQKIAWLQCIGSRDINRCDNGYCSTVCCMYAVKQAMIAKEHSDTPLDCAIFYMDIRTQGKDFDRYYENAAANGVRFIPARIHTVDPIPGSDDLLLRYADMDGHPQEESFDLVVLSTGLEASRDAIGLANTFAIELDKYHFTRTDSFHPVATSVAGVYACGVFTGPKDIPQSVMEASAAACAATENLAQARNTQTKTVALP
;
A
#
# COMPACT_ATOMS: atom_id res chain seq x y z
N MET A 1 -4.62 -13.56 -24.22
CA MET A 1 -5.26 -12.41 -23.51
C MET A 1 -4.38 -12.04 -22.30
N ILE A 2 -4.29 -10.76 -21.92
CA ILE A 2 -3.52 -10.32 -20.73
C ILE A 2 -4.49 -9.65 -19.76
N LEU A 3 -4.49 -10.05 -18.50
CA LEU A 3 -5.35 -9.56 -17.44
C LEU A 3 -4.53 -8.78 -16.41
N ALA A 4 -4.89 -7.53 -16.15
CA ALA A 4 -4.25 -6.64 -15.20
C ALA A 4 -5.31 -5.77 -14.47
N PRO A 5 -6.23 -6.38 -13.69
CA PRO A 5 -7.36 -5.67 -13.06
C PRO A 5 -6.97 -4.79 -11.86
N GLY A 6 -5.69 -4.77 -11.49
CA GLY A 6 -5.21 -3.98 -10.36
C GLY A 6 -5.52 -4.60 -8.99
N PHE A 7 -5.78 -3.73 -8.00
CA PHE A 7 -5.99 -4.13 -6.61
C PHE A 7 -7.09 -3.30 -5.94
N LYS A 8 -7.48 -3.74 -4.77
CA LYS A 8 -8.24 -2.96 -3.79
C LYS A 8 -7.35 -2.73 -2.56
N ALA A 9 -7.30 -1.51 -2.04
CA ALA A 9 -6.69 -1.28 -0.74
C ALA A 9 -7.53 -1.93 0.37
N PHE A 10 -6.87 -2.47 1.38
CA PHE A 10 -7.55 -2.98 2.56
C PHE A 10 -8.41 -1.88 3.20
N ASP A 11 -9.63 -2.23 3.57
CA ASP A 11 -10.56 -1.33 4.24
C ASP A 11 -10.43 -1.45 5.76
N PRO A 12 -9.83 -0.48 6.46
CA PRO A 12 -9.66 -0.55 7.91
C PRO A 12 -10.97 -0.36 8.69
N ALA A 13 -12.05 0.11 8.04
CA ALA A 13 -13.36 0.21 8.68
C ALA A 13 -13.98 -1.16 9.02
N ARG A 14 -13.41 -2.26 8.52
CA ARG A 14 -13.79 -3.62 8.91
C ARG A 14 -13.53 -3.93 10.39
N PHE A 15 -12.68 -3.15 11.04
CA PHE A 15 -12.31 -3.31 12.44
C PHE A 15 -12.34 -1.96 13.15
N ASP A 16 -12.80 -1.95 14.39
CA ASP A 16 -12.97 -0.75 15.21
C ASP A 16 -11.71 -0.32 15.98
N ASN A 17 -10.74 -1.21 16.11
CA ASN A 17 -9.55 -1.02 16.94
C ASN A 17 -8.66 0.17 16.54
N TYR A 18 -8.67 0.57 15.29
CA TYR A 18 -7.92 1.76 14.83
C TYR A 18 -8.78 3.03 14.82
N SER A 19 -10.05 2.94 15.20
CA SER A 19 -10.99 4.07 15.24
C SER A 19 -11.12 4.87 13.93
N TYR A 20 -10.78 4.24 12.80
CA TYR A 20 -10.72 4.88 11.48
C TYR A 20 -12.06 5.51 11.06
N ALA A 21 -13.17 4.79 11.28
CA ALA A 21 -14.50 5.31 10.93
C ALA A 21 -15.01 6.40 11.89
N ALA A 22 -14.42 6.49 13.09
CA ALA A 22 -14.89 7.37 14.16
C ALA A 22 -14.07 8.65 14.27
N LEU A 23 -12.75 8.57 14.10
CA LEU A 23 -11.82 9.67 14.32
C LEU A 23 -11.31 10.25 12.99
N PRO A 24 -11.54 11.55 12.73
CA PRO A 24 -11.20 12.17 11.44
C PRO A 24 -9.70 12.21 11.16
N ASP A 25 -8.87 12.26 12.20
CA ASP A 25 -7.41 12.35 12.07
C ASP A 25 -6.74 10.95 12.02
N VAL A 26 -7.54 9.89 11.88
CA VAL A 26 -7.06 8.57 11.46
C VAL A 26 -7.40 8.39 9.98
N VAL A 27 -6.37 8.36 9.14
CA VAL A 27 -6.52 8.28 7.68
C VAL A 27 -5.76 7.07 7.12
N THR A 28 -6.18 6.60 5.95
CA THR A 28 -5.40 5.60 5.21
C THR A 28 -4.23 6.25 4.48
N SER A 29 -3.25 5.45 4.09
CA SER A 29 -2.11 5.91 3.26
C SER A 29 -2.56 6.57 1.95
N LEU A 30 -3.64 6.09 1.33
CA LEU A 30 -4.19 6.70 0.11
C LEU A 30 -4.83 8.06 0.38
N GLU A 31 -5.57 8.22 1.48
CA GLU A 31 -6.12 9.50 1.90
C GLU A 31 -5.01 10.49 2.26
N PHE A 32 -3.95 10.01 2.93
CA PHE A 32 -2.81 10.85 3.24
C PHE A 32 -2.06 11.30 1.98
N GLU A 33 -1.87 10.43 0.99
CA GLU A 33 -1.34 10.81 -0.33
C GLU A 33 -2.22 11.88 -1.01
N ARG A 34 -3.54 11.79 -0.85
CA ARG A 34 -4.48 12.82 -1.37
C ARG A 34 -4.37 14.13 -0.60
N ILE A 35 -4.11 14.11 0.71
CA ILE A 35 -3.85 15.33 1.51
C ILE A 35 -2.61 16.05 0.97
N LEU A 36 -1.53 15.32 0.69
CA LEU A 36 -0.27 15.87 0.19
C LEU A 36 -0.35 16.33 -1.28
N SER A 37 -1.33 15.88 -2.04
CA SER A 37 -1.44 16.18 -3.46
C SER A 37 -1.92 17.62 -3.70
N ALA A 38 -1.28 18.33 -4.64
CA ALA A 38 -1.68 19.66 -5.07
C ALA A 38 -3.14 19.73 -5.59
N THR A 39 -3.66 18.62 -6.13
CA THR A 39 -5.07 18.48 -6.55
C THR A 39 -5.94 17.82 -5.48
N GLY A 40 -5.41 17.65 -4.27
CA GLY A 40 -6.09 17.07 -3.13
C GLY A 40 -7.05 18.04 -2.44
N PRO A 41 -7.71 17.59 -1.36
CA PRO A 41 -8.72 18.37 -0.67
C PRO A 41 -8.19 19.65 -0.03
N TYR A 42 -6.88 19.71 0.21
CA TYR A 42 -6.22 20.85 0.87
C TYR A 42 -5.18 21.54 -0.03
N ALA A 43 -5.28 21.35 -1.34
CA ALA A 43 -4.42 21.95 -2.36
C ALA A 43 -2.90 21.76 -2.11
N GLY A 44 -2.53 20.59 -1.57
CA GLY A 44 -1.14 20.24 -1.22
C GLY A 44 -0.65 20.73 0.16
N HIS A 45 -1.51 21.40 0.91
CA HIS A 45 -1.16 21.80 2.29
C HIS A 45 -1.37 20.62 3.25
N LEU A 46 -0.39 20.40 4.12
CA LEU A 46 -0.46 19.38 5.16
C LEU A 46 -1.38 19.87 6.30
N MET A 47 -2.60 19.33 6.35
CA MET A 47 -3.66 19.74 7.27
C MET A 47 -4.29 18.56 7.99
N ARG A 48 -4.74 18.79 9.24
CA ARG A 48 -5.54 17.81 10.00
C ARG A 48 -6.98 17.79 9.48
N PRO A 49 -7.56 16.63 9.13
CA PRO A 49 -8.95 16.52 8.72
C PRO A 49 -9.96 17.04 9.76
N SER A 50 -9.70 16.87 11.06
CA SER A 50 -10.57 17.38 12.14
C SER A 50 -10.70 18.91 12.09
N SER A 51 -9.62 19.61 11.84
CA SER A 51 -9.61 21.08 11.81
C SER A 51 -10.43 21.66 10.65
N MET A 52 -10.51 20.94 9.53
CA MET A 52 -11.32 21.33 8.38
C MET A 52 -12.81 21.08 8.61
N ARG A 53 -13.17 20.02 9.34
CA ARG A 53 -14.58 19.77 9.75
C ARG A 53 -15.12 20.85 10.69
N ALA A 54 -14.29 21.41 11.56
CA ALA A 54 -14.65 22.49 12.45
C ALA A 54 -14.93 23.84 11.75
N LYS A 55 -14.96 23.89 10.40
CA LYS A 55 -15.11 25.10 9.59
C LYS A 55 -14.08 26.18 9.92
N ASN A 56 -12.90 25.78 10.39
CA ASN A 56 -11.78 26.68 10.55
C ASN A 56 -11.11 26.91 9.19
N PRO A 57 -11.27 28.10 8.57
CA PRO A 57 -10.74 28.34 7.23
C PRO A 57 -9.21 28.33 7.17
N ALA A 58 -8.54 28.49 8.31
CA ALA A 58 -7.08 28.45 8.40
C ALA A 58 -6.55 27.00 8.53
N GLY A 59 -7.43 26.04 8.93
CA GLY A 59 -7.00 24.68 9.24
C GLY A 59 -5.99 24.62 10.40
N LYS A 60 -5.53 23.44 10.72
CA LYS A 60 -4.41 23.23 11.66
C LYS A 60 -3.49 22.18 11.04
N ALA A 61 -2.22 22.54 10.84
CA ALA A 61 -1.19 21.60 10.43
C ALA A 61 -0.86 20.65 11.59
N PRO A 62 -0.64 19.35 11.32
CA PRO A 62 -0.13 18.43 12.33
C PRO A 62 1.34 18.79 12.66
N GLN A 63 1.73 18.56 13.90
CA GLN A 63 3.11 18.66 14.37
C GLN A 63 3.72 17.27 14.61
N LYS A 64 2.87 16.24 14.72
CA LYS A 64 3.31 14.89 15.05
C LYS A 64 2.44 13.84 14.36
N ILE A 65 3.06 13.05 13.49
CA ILE A 65 2.35 12.06 12.65
C ILE A 65 2.92 10.66 12.90
N ALA A 66 2.02 9.68 13.06
CA ALA A 66 2.38 8.27 13.13
C ALA A 66 1.94 7.50 11.88
N TRP A 67 2.81 6.65 11.34
CA TRP A 67 2.45 5.64 10.33
C TRP A 67 2.43 4.26 10.97
N LEU A 68 1.28 3.59 10.88
CA LEU A 68 1.10 2.23 11.39
C LEU A 68 1.22 1.23 10.24
N GLN A 69 2.25 0.39 10.27
CA GLN A 69 2.54 -0.56 9.20
C GLN A 69 1.69 -1.83 9.26
N CYS A 70 1.58 -2.51 8.11
CA CYS A 70 0.93 -3.82 7.97
C CYS A 70 -0.56 -3.84 8.31
N ILE A 71 -1.30 -2.76 8.05
CA ILE A 71 -2.75 -2.74 8.26
C ILE A 71 -3.43 -3.59 7.17
N GLY A 72 -4.06 -4.69 7.57
CA GLY A 72 -4.65 -5.66 6.65
C GLY A 72 -3.64 -6.57 5.92
N SER A 73 -2.39 -6.61 6.40
CA SER A 73 -1.33 -7.50 5.90
C SER A 73 -0.61 -8.14 7.08
N ARG A 74 -0.08 -9.37 6.89
CA ARG A 74 0.65 -10.11 7.92
C ARG A 74 -0.18 -10.27 9.21
N ASP A 75 -1.49 -10.42 9.03
CA ASP A 75 -2.47 -10.54 10.10
C ASP A 75 -3.43 -11.71 9.81
N ILE A 76 -3.04 -12.90 10.26
CA ILE A 76 -3.82 -14.13 10.10
C ILE A 76 -5.04 -14.11 11.02
N ASN A 77 -4.90 -13.51 12.21
CA ASN A 77 -5.92 -13.63 13.25
C ASN A 77 -7.18 -12.80 12.97
N ARG A 78 -7.04 -11.66 12.30
CA ARG A 78 -8.14 -10.73 12.06
C ARG A 78 -8.68 -10.78 10.64
N CYS A 79 -7.80 -10.81 9.64
CA CYS A 79 -8.21 -10.69 8.24
C CYS A 79 -7.76 -11.86 7.36
N ASP A 80 -7.13 -12.89 7.94
CA ASP A 80 -6.57 -14.07 7.25
C ASP A 80 -5.55 -13.72 6.14
N ASN A 81 -4.99 -12.52 6.16
CA ASN A 81 -3.99 -12.04 5.22
C ASN A 81 -2.57 -12.27 5.78
N GLY A 82 -2.07 -13.51 5.63
CA GLY A 82 -0.72 -13.89 6.11
C GLY A 82 0.42 -13.32 5.26
N TYR A 83 0.13 -12.77 4.09
CA TYR A 83 1.12 -12.22 3.16
C TYR A 83 1.54 -10.78 3.51
N CYS A 84 2.71 -10.37 3.01
CA CYS A 84 3.17 -8.98 3.02
C CYS A 84 2.69 -8.29 1.73
N SER A 85 2.16 -7.09 1.85
CA SER A 85 1.76 -6.29 0.67
C SER A 85 2.92 -5.60 -0.05
N THR A 86 4.15 -5.78 0.40
CA THR A 86 5.44 -5.32 -0.17
C THR A 86 5.62 -3.81 -0.33
N VAL A 87 4.57 -3.04 -0.46
CA VAL A 87 4.62 -1.59 -0.77
C VAL A 87 4.55 -0.68 0.46
N CYS A 88 3.98 -1.16 1.59
CA CYS A 88 3.62 -0.33 2.73
C CYS A 88 4.82 0.41 3.34
N CYS A 89 5.97 -0.26 3.48
CA CYS A 89 7.16 0.36 4.05
C CYS A 89 7.68 1.49 3.17
N MET A 90 7.74 1.28 1.86
CA MET A 90 8.27 2.28 0.93
C MET A 90 7.39 3.51 0.84
N TYR A 91 6.06 3.35 0.72
CA TYR A 91 5.22 4.54 0.64
C TYR A 91 5.14 5.29 1.98
N ALA A 92 5.21 4.61 3.14
CA ALA A 92 5.25 5.28 4.43
C ALA A 92 6.53 6.11 4.60
N VAL A 93 7.68 5.56 4.23
CA VAL A 93 8.96 6.29 4.24
C VAL A 93 8.88 7.52 3.31
N LYS A 94 8.38 7.34 2.08
CA LYS A 94 8.19 8.44 1.12
C LYS A 94 7.24 9.51 1.68
N GLN A 95 6.09 9.10 2.22
CA GLN A 95 5.10 10.02 2.77
C GLN A 95 5.63 10.81 3.95
N ALA A 96 6.39 10.18 4.86
CA ALA A 96 7.02 10.87 5.98
C ALA A 96 8.01 11.93 5.51
N MET A 97 8.82 11.63 4.50
CA MET A 97 9.76 12.61 3.92
C MET A 97 9.04 13.77 3.24
N ILE A 98 8.05 13.49 2.40
CA ILE A 98 7.25 14.54 1.73
C ILE A 98 6.49 15.39 2.76
N ALA A 99 5.94 14.78 3.82
CA ALA A 99 5.27 15.53 4.87
C ALA A 99 6.20 16.51 5.57
N LYS A 100 7.47 16.12 5.81
CA LYS A 100 8.49 17.01 6.37
C LYS A 100 8.85 18.14 5.40
N GLU A 101 8.89 17.88 4.09
CA GLU A 101 9.14 18.89 3.05
C GLU A 101 7.96 19.89 2.91
N HIS A 102 6.72 19.43 3.14
CA HIS A 102 5.51 20.27 3.04
C HIS A 102 5.18 20.99 4.36
N SER A 103 5.92 20.76 5.43
CA SER A 103 5.69 21.37 6.72
C SER A 103 6.53 22.64 6.88
N ASP A 104 5.87 23.77 7.18
CA ASP A 104 6.54 25.04 7.49
C ASP A 104 7.21 25.05 8.87
N THR A 105 6.94 24.05 9.70
CA THR A 105 7.46 23.90 11.06
C THR A 105 8.10 22.53 11.27
N PRO A 106 8.97 22.34 12.28
CA PRO A 106 9.51 21.03 12.60
C PRO A 106 8.38 20.01 12.81
N LEU A 107 8.43 18.92 12.03
CA LEU A 107 7.44 17.84 12.05
C LEU A 107 8.07 16.56 12.63
N ASP A 108 7.48 16.04 13.70
CA ASP A 108 7.84 14.73 14.26
C ASP A 108 7.10 13.63 13.51
N CYS A 109 7.85 12.77 12.82
CA CYS A 109 7.32 11.63 12.06
C CYS A 109 7.79 10.34 12.70
N ALA A 110 6.86 9.43 13.05
CA ALA A 110 7.12 8.12 13.60
C ALA A 110 6.51 7.01 12.75
N ILE A 111 7.32 6.01 12.35
CA ILE A 111 6.87 4.83 11.63
C ILE A 111 6.93 3.63 12.58
N PHE A 112 5.77 3.07 12.93
CA PHE A 112 5.64 1.87 13.75
C PHE A 112 5.62 0.63 12.87
N TYR A 113 6.52 -0.32 13.10
CA TYR A 113 6.75 -1.45 12.20
C TYR A 113 7.07 -2.76 12.95
N MET A 114 6.88 -3.89 12.28
CA MET A 114 7.38 -5.20 12.73
C MET A 114 8.78 -5.48 12.16
N ASP A 115 8.98 -5.20 10.88
CA ASP A 115 10.25 -5.16 10.14
C ASP A 115 10.10 -4.20 8.98
N ILE A 116 11.18 -3.53 8.58
CA ILE A 116 11.18 -2.64 7.41
C ILE A 116 11.62 -3.44 6.19
N ARG A 117 10.80 -3.38 5.14
CA ARG A 117 11.00 -4.06 3.87
C ARG A 117 11.10 -3.05 2.74
N THR A 118 12.30 -2.53 2.52
CA THR A 118 12.63 -1.64 1.41
C THR A 118 13.22 -2.46 0.28
N GLN A 119 12.36 -3.23 -0.40
CA GLN A 119 12.77 -4.12 -1.48
C GLN A 119 12.98 -3.34 -2.78
N GLY A 120 14.07 -3.63 -3.49
CA GLY A 120 14.42 -3.01 -4.75
C GLY A 120 15.79 -2.34 -4.68
N LYS A 121 16.37 -2.08 -5.87
CA LYS A 121 17.69 -1.46 -5.97
C LYS A 121 17.67 -0.04 -5.40
N ASP A 122 18.58 0.22 -4.46
CA ASP A 122 18.77 1.52 -3.77
C ASP A 122 17.59 1.97 -2.87
N PHE A 123 16.60 1.11 -2.62
CA PHE A 123 15.46 1.48 -1.75
C PHE A 123 15.80 1.47 -0.26
N ASP A 124 16.81 0.73 0.15
CA ASP A 124 17.43 0.80 1.48
C ASP A 124 17.95 2.20 1.80
N ARG A 125 18.50 2.91 0.81
CA ARG A 125 18.93 4.31 0.96
C ARG A 125 17.80 5.27 1.29
N TYR A 126 16.58 5.00 0.85
CA TYR A 126 15.40 5.78 1.24
C TYR A 126 15.14 5.68 2.74
N TYR A 127 15.24 4.48 3.28
CA TYR A 127 15.10 4.22 4.70
C TYR A 127 16.21 4.93 5.51
N GLU A 128 17.46 4.75 5.11
CA GLU A 128 18.62 5.39 5.74
C GLU A 128 18.51 6.93 5.71
N ASN A 129 18.14 7.48 4.55
CA ASN A 129 17.96 8.92 4.38
C ASN A 129 16.81 9.45 5.26
N ALA A 130 15.70 8.75 5.37
CA ALA A 130 14.59 9.15 6.22
C ALA A 130 15.00 9.16 7.71
N ALA A 131 15.74 8.13 8.15
CA ALA A 131 16.28 8.07 9.51
C ALA A 131 17.25 9.23 9.78
N ALA A 132 18.15 9.52 8.83
CA ALA A 132 19.10 10.65 8.92
C ALA A 132 18.38 12.01 8.96
N ASN A 133 17.21 12.14 8.35
CA ASN A 133 16.34 13.31 8.38
C ASN A 133 15.37 13.32 9.57
N GLY A 134 15.60 12.49 10.58
CA GLY A 134 14.86 12.51 11.83
C GLY A 134 13.46 11.90 11.75
N VAL A 135 13.21 10.96 10.82
CA VAL A 135 12.05 10.08 10.89
C VAL A 135 12.37 8.99 11.93
N ARG A 136 11.51 8.87 12.93
CA ARG A 136 11.65 7.86 13.99
C ARG A 136 11.11 6.52 13.48
N PHE A 137 11.90 5.48 13.61
CA PHE A 137 11.51 4.11 13.30
C PHE A 137 11.36 3.33 14.60
N ILE A 138 10.12 2.95 14.95
CA ILE A 138 9.77 2.33 16.22
C ILE A 138 9.35 0.88 15.96
N PRO A 139 10.15 -0.11 16.39
CA PRO A 139 9.86 -1.54 16.19
C PRO A 139 8.77 -2.01 17.18
N ALA A 140 7.54 -1.60 16.90
CA ALA A 140 6.37 -1.96 17.68
C ALA A 140 5.14 -2.11 16.78
N ARG A 141 4.25 -3.04 17.08
CA ARG A 141 2.94 -3.16 16.44
C ARG A 141 1.89 -2.49 17.30
N ILE A 142 1.28 -1.43 16.79
CA ILE A 142 0.17 -0.75 17.45
C ILE A 142 -1.11 -1.58 17.29
N HIS A 143 -1.81 -1.79 18.38
CA HIS A 143 -3.05 -2.59 18.40
C HIS A 143 -4.30 -1.73 18.36
N THR A 144 -4.27 -0.54 18.98
CA THR A 144 -5.41 0.38 19.07
C THR A 144 -4.96 1.82 18.82
N VAL A 145 -5.90 2.62 18.32
CA VAL A 145 -5.78 4.09 18.27
C VAL A 145 -6.94 4.63 19.08
N ASP A 146 -6.63 5.30 20.19
CA ASP A 146 -7.61 5.77 21.15
C ASP A 146 -7.76 7.29 21.10
N PRO A 147 -8.97 7.84 21.28
CA PRO A 147 -9.16 9.27 21.39
C PRO A 147 -8.65 9.80 22.73
N ILE A 148 -8.12 11.03 22.73
CA ILE A 148 -7.80 11.75 23.97
C ILE A 148 -9.00 12.63 24.34
N PRO A 149 -9.63 12.44 25.53
CA PRO A 149 -10.76 13.25 25.93
C PRO A 149 -10.48 14.73 25.94
N GLY A 150 -11.34 15.52 25.27
CA GLY A 150 -11.21 16.98 25.21
C GLY A 150 -10.20 17.50 24.19
N SER A 151 -9.63 16.63 23.37
CA SER A 151 -8.71 16.94 22.25
C SER A 151 -9.11 16.14 21.00
N ASP A 152 -8.67 16.61 19.83
CA ASP A 152 -8.70 15.82 18.60
C ASP A 152 -7.44 14.92 18.46
N ASP A 153 -6.54 14.92 19.45
CA ASP A 153 -5.31 14.14 19.40
C ASP A 153 -5.57 12.66 19.70
N LEU A 154 -4.67 11.83 19.24
CA LEU A 154 -4.76 10.37 19.20
C LEU A 154 -3.71 9.76 20.11
N LEU A 155 -4.10 8.84 20.97
CA LEU A 155 -3.21 8.12 21.87
C LEU A 155 -2.81 6.78 21.28
N LEU A 156 -1.52 6.52 21.19
CA LEU A 156 -0.94 5.22 20.86
C LEU A 156 -0.25 4.62 22.07
N ARG A 157 -0.51 3.32 22.32
CA ARG A 157 0.15 2.53 23.35
C ARG A 157 0.95 1.41 22.73
N TYR A 158 2.18 1.25 23.18
CA TYR A 158 3.07 0.19 22.70
C TYR A 158 4.10 -0.20 23.75
N ALA A 159 4.81 -1.31 23.53
CA ALA A 159 5.99 -1.65 24.30
C ALA A 159 7.24 -1.28 23.48
N ASP A 160 8.23 -0.71 24.14
CA ASP A 160 9.54 -0.47 23.53
C ASP A 160 10.35 -1.78 23.40
N MET A 161 11.58 -1.68 22.89
CA MET A 161 12.47 -2.84 22.70
C MET A 161 12.84 -3.56 24.00
N ASP A 162 12.79 -2.86 25.14
CA ASP A 162 13.06 -3.42 26.47
C ASP A 162 11.80 -3.97 27.14
N GLY A 163 10.65 -3.87 26.47
CA GLY A 163 9.35 -4.34 26.96
C GLY A 163 8.63 -3.36 27.88
N HIS A 164 9.12 -2.13 28.02
CA HIS A 164 8.45 -1.12 28.85
C HIS A 164 7.25 -0.53 28.11
N PRO A 165 6.12 -0.36 28.79
CA PRO A 165 4.93 0.28 28.21
C PRO A 165 5.21 1.76 27.96
N GLN A 166 4.84 2.19 26.76
CA GLN A 166 4.93 3.58 26.30
C GLN A 166 3.54 4.08 25.91
N GLU A 167 3.28 5.35 26.20
CA GLU A 167 2.09 6.08 25.74
C GLU A 167 2.55 7.36 25.04
N GLU A 168 2.04 7.59 23.84
CA GLU A 168 2.45 8.73 23.03
C GLU A 168 1.26 9.31 22.26
N SER A 169 1.10 10.64 22.30
CA SER A 169 0.06 11.34 21.55
C SER A 169 0.54 11.78 20.19
N PHE A 170 -0.38 11.72 19.21
CA PHE A 170 -0.15 12.14 17.83
C PHE A 170 -1.30 13.01 17.33
N ASP A 171 -0.98 13.94 16.44
CA ASP A 171 -1.96 14.81 15.79
C ASP A 171 -2.69 14.10 14.64
N LEU A 172 -2.01 13.17 13.99
CA LEU A 172 -2.50 12.44 12.82
C LEU A 172 -1.94 11.02 12.82
N VAL A 173 -2.76 10.04 12.52
CA VAL A 173 -2.36 8.64 12.35
C VAL A 173 -2.66 8.18 10.93
N VAL A 174 -1.65 7.66 10.26
CA VAL A 174 -1.74 7.11 8.90
C VAL A 174 -1.70 5.59 8.96
N LEU A 175 -2.77 4.96 8.53
CA LEU A 175 -2.87 3.51 8.41
C LEU A 175 -2.25 3.05 7.10
N SER A 176 -1.11 2.40 7.16
CA SER A 176 -0.41 1.84 6.00
C SER A 176 -1.09 0.55 5.54
N THR A 177 -2.18 0.74 4.77
CA THR A 177 -3.07 -0.34 4.33
C THR A 177 -2.42 -1.23 3.27
N GLY A 178 -2.68 -2.53 3.38
CA GLY A 178 -2.23 -3.53 2.42
C GLY A 178 -3.06 -3.55 1.13
N LEU A 179 -2.66 -4.45 0.22
CA LEU A 179 -3.29 -4.67 -1.07
C LEU A 179 -4.07 -5.99 -1.05
N GLU A 180 -5.29 -5.98 -1.55
CA GLU A 180 -6.16 -7.16 -1.70
C GLU A 180 -6.61 -7.29 -3.16
N ALA A 181 -6.97 -8.52 -3.57
CA ALA A 181 -7.67 -8.71 -4.83
C ALA A 181 -9.06 -8.05 -4.77
N SER A 182 -9.41 -7.31 -5.82
CA SER A 182 -10.72 -6.67 -5.90
C SER A 182 -11.81 -7.71 -6.22
N ARG A 183 -13.08 -7.39 -5.90
CA ARG A 183 -14.23 -8.23 -6.30
C ARG A 183 -14.32 -8.39 -7.82
N ASP A 184 -13.98 -7.34 -8.56
CA ASP A 184 -13.98 -7.37 -10.03
C ASP A 184 -12.87 -8.29 -10.56
N ALA A 185 -11.70 -8.31 -9.93
CA ALA A 185 -10.62 -9.25 -10.28
C ALA A 185 -11.05 -10.71 -10.03
N ILE A 186 -11.72 -10.99 -8.92
CA ILE A 186 -12.28 -12.31 -8.62
C ILE A 186 -13.37 -12.68 -9.63
N GLY A 187 -14.28 -11.76 -9.95
CA GLY A 187 -15.30 -11.95 -10.97
C GLY A 187 -14.71 -12.24 -12.35
N LEU A 188 -13.64 -11.54 -12.71
CA LEU A 188 -12.90 -11.75 -13.96
C LEU A 188 -12.26 -13.15 -13.98
N ALA A 189 -11.63 -13.58 -12.89
CA ALA A 189 -11.06 -14.93 -12.78
C ALA A 189 -12.12 -16.01 -12.97
N ASN A 190 -13.29 -15.86 -12.37
CA ASN A 190 -14.41 -16.79 -12.54
C ASN A 190 -14.90 -16.83 -14.00
N THR A 191 -14.98 -15.67 -14.68
CA THR A 191 -15.40 -15.59 -16.09
C THR A 191 -14.46 -16.37 -17.02
N PHE A 192 -13.16 -16.32 -16.74
CA PHE A 192 -12.13 -17.00 -17.54
C PHE A 192 -11.74 -18.38 -16.98
N ALA A 193 -12.40 -18.87 -15.94
CA ALA A 193 -12.09 -20.12 -15.24
C ALA A 193 -10.63 -20.23 -14.78
N ILE A 194 -10.06 -19.11 -14.30
CA ILE A 194 -8.68 -19.01 -13.80
C ILE A 194 -8.65 -19.47 -12.34
N GLU A 195 -7.69 -20.30 -11.99
CA GLU A 195 -7.44 -20.69 -10.61
C GLU A 195 -6.83 -19.53 -9.81
N LEU A 196 -7.38 -19.28 -8.62
CA LEU A 196 -6.88 -18.35 -7.65
C LEU A 196 -6.23 -19.09 -6.47
N ASP A 197 -5.28 -18.42 -5.80
CA ASP A 197 -4.74 -18.89 -4.54
C ASP A 197 -5.73 -18.61 -3.38
N LYS A 198 -5.34 -18.99 -2.16
CA LYS A 198 -6.17 -18.78 -0.95
C LYS A 198 -6.41 -17.31 -0.61
N TYR A 199 -5.64 -16.39 -1.19
CA TYR A 199 -5.77 -14.94 -1.02
C TYR A 199 -6.46 -14.26 -2.21
N HIS A 200 -6.99 -15.05 -3.13
CA HIS A 200 -7.66 -14.60 -4.36
C HIS A 200 -6.75 -13.93 -5.40
N PHE A 201 -5.43 -14.12 -5.32
CA PHE A 201 -4.53 -13.78 -6.40
C PHE A 201 -4.45 -14.92 -7.42
N THR A 202 -4.17 -14.59 -8.68
CA THR A 202 -4.01 -15.59 -9.73
C THR A 202 -2.88 -16.56 -9.38
N ARG A 203 -3.18 -17.85 -9.41
CA ARG A 203 -2.19 -18.89 -9.20
C ARG A 203 -1.25 -18.95 -10.40
N THR A 204 0.03 -18.73 -10.16
CA THR A 204 1.13 -18.84 -11.12
C THR A 204 2.24 -19.72 -10.53
N ASP A 205 3.22 -20.10 -11.32
CA ASP A 205 4.41 -20.79 -10.83
C ASP A 205 5.70 -19.99 -11.07
N SER A 206 6.78 -20.36 -10.42
CA SER A 206 8.06 -19.65 -10.47
C SER A 206 8.73 -19.66 -11.86
N PHE A 207 8.43 -20.63 -12.69
CA PHE A 207 8.99 -20.74 -14.05
C PHE A 207 8.09 -20.07 -15.09
N HIS A 208 6.80 -19.91 -14.77
CA HIS A 208 5.80 -19.28 -15.62
C HIS A 208 5.03 -18.20 -14.83
N PRO A 209 5.72 -17.14 -14.38
CA PRO A 209 5.19 -16.19 -13.40
C PRO A 209 4.01 -15.34 -13.91
N VAL A 210 3.74 -15.36 -15.20
CA VAL A 210 2.63 -14.62 -15.84
C VAL A 210 1.59 -15.54 -16.49
N ALA A 211 1.83 -16.85 -16.55
CA ALA A 211 0.88 -17.79 -17.09
C ALA A 211 -0.20 -18.14 -16.05
N THR A 212 -1.45 -18.15 -16.46
CA THR A 212 -2.57 -18.62 -15.63
C THR A 212 -2.81 -20.13 -15.82
N SER A 213 -3.76 -20.70 -15.08
CA SER A 213 -4.22 -22.08 -15.28
C SER A 213 -4.88 -22.31 -16.64
N VAL A 214 -5.20 -21.24 -17.38
CA VAL A 214 -5.88 -21.31 -18.69
C VAL A 214 -4.90 -20.93 -19.81
N ALA A 215 -4.67 -21.85 -20.75
CA ALA A 215 -3.78 -21.64 -21.87
C ALA A 215 -4.16 -20.41 -22.71
N GLY A 216 -3.17 -19.56 -23.02
CA GLY A 216 -3.37 -18.31 -23.79
C GLY A 216 -3.92 -17.15 -22.98
N VAL A 217 -4.15 -17.34 -21.67
CA VAL A 217 -4.54 -16.28 -20.74
C VAL A 217 -3.38 -16.02 -19.78
N TYR A 218 -2.93 -14.78 -19.72
CA TYR A 218 -1.82 -14.33 -18.91
C TYR A 218 -2.30 -13.30 -17.89
N ALA A 219 -1.64 -13.22 -16.74
CA ALA A 219 -1.91 -12.22 -15.70
C ALA A 219 -0.62 -11.48 -15.33
N CYS A 220 -0.74 -10.23 -14.93
CA CYS A 220 0.40 -9.43 -14.46
C CYS A 220 -0.03 -8.37 -13.44
N GLY A 221 0.96 -7.77 -12.77
CA GLY A 221 0.74 -6.78 -11.73
C GLY A 221 0.12 -7.39 -10.47
N VAL A 222 -0.57 -6.58 -9.67
CA VAL A 222 -1.09 -7.04 -8.37
C VAL A 222 -2.07 -8.22 -8.47
N PHE A 223 -2.59 -8.51 -9.64
CA PHE A 223 -3.45 -9.68 -9.83
C PHE A 223 -2.72 -11.02 -9.63
N THR A 224 -1.39 -11.07 -9.77
CA THR A 224 -0.57 -12.26 -9.48
C THR A 224 0.03 -12.23 -8.07
N GLY A 225 -0.28 -11.19 -7.29
CA GLY A 225 0.19 -11.00 -5.90
C GLY A 225 0.63 -9.56 -5.64
N PRO A 226 0.68 -9.13 -4.37
CA PRO A 226 1.08 -7.79 -4.01
C PRO A 226 2.51 -7.48 -4.47
N LYS A 227 2.68 -6.35 -5.16
CA LYS A 227 3.95 -5.89 -5.72
C LYS A 227 3.98 -4.39 -5.98
N ASP A 228 5.17 -3.86 -6.17
CA ASP A 228 5.41 -2.46 -6.51
C ASP A 228 5.24 -2.18 -8.02
N ILE A 229 5.42 -0.91 -8.40
CA ILE A 229 5.34 -0.45 -9.80
C ILE A 229 6.45 -1.07 -10.66
N PRO A 230 7.74 -1.07 -10.28
CA PRO A 230 8.80 -1.71 -11.04
C PRO A 230 8.53 -3.19 -11.35
N GLN A 231 8.10 -3.95 -10.35
CA GLN A 231 7.73 -5.37 -10.53
C GLN A 231 6.52 -5.53 -11.46
N SER A 232 5.51 -4.66 -11.32
CA SER A 232 4.33 -4.68 -12.18
C SER A 232 4.68 -4.40 -13.65
N VAL A 233 5.58 -3.45 -13.92
CA VAL A 233 6.08 -3.14 -15.27
C VAL A 233 6.87 -4.32 -15.85
N MET A 234 7.71 -4.95 -15.03
CA MET A 234 8.48 -6.12 -15.44
C MET A 234 7.57 -7.29 -15.82
N GLU A 235 6.55 -7.59 -15.00
CA GLU A 235 5.57 -8.62 -15.32
C GLU A 235 4.71 -8.30 -16.53
N ALA A 236 4.32 -7.03 -16.72
CA ALA A 236 3.58 -6.61 -17.92
C ALA A 236 4.39 -6.88 -19.20
N SER A 237 5.71 -6.61 -19.17
CA SER A 237 6.62 -6.92 -20.26
C SER A 237 6.75 -8.43 -20.48
N ALA A 238 6.84 -9.22 -19.40
CA ALA A 238 6.89 -10.68 -19.48
C ALA A 238 5.58 -11.27 -20.06
N ALA A 239 4.43 -10.76 -19.63
CA ALA A 239 3.13 -11.19 -20.14
C ALA A 239 2.96 -10.86 -21.64
N ALA A 240 3.44 -9.70 -22.07
CA ALA A 240 3.45 -9.32 -23.48
C ALA A 240 4.36 -10.21 -24.30
N CYS A 241 5.54 -10.57 -23.79
CA CYS A 241 6.46 -11.51 -24.44
C CYS A 241 5.83 -12.89 -24.58
N ALA A 242 5.30 -13.47 -23.52
CA ALA A 242 4.65 -14.77 -23.53
C ALA A 242 3.41 -14.82 -24.46
N ALA A 243 2.62 -13.76 -24.49
CA ALA A 243 1.48 -13.65 -25.42
C ALA A 243 1.96 -13.56 -26.87
N THR A 244 3.07 -12.87 -27.16
CA THR A 244 3.64 -12.74 -28.50
C THR A 244 4.20 -14.07 -28.99
N GLU A 245 4.87 -14.84 -28.13
CA GLU A 245 5.35 -16.18 -28.45
C GLU A 245 4.20 -17.11 -28.85
N ASN A 246 3.12 -17.12 -28.07
CA ASN A 246 1.94 -17.91 -28.38
C ASN A 246 1.28 -17.49 -29.71
N LEU A 247 1.22 -16.18 -30.00
CA LEU A 247 0.70 -15.66 -31.27
C LEU A 247 1.64 -15.89 -32.46
N ALA A 248 2.95 -16.05 -32.23
CA ALA A 248 3.91 -16.31 -33.30
C ALA A 248 3.65 -17.62 -34.03
N GLN A 249 3.18 -18.65 -33.30
CA GLN A 249 2.79 -19.93 -33.89
C GLN A 249 1.55 -19.78 -34.80
N ALA A 250 0.58 -18.94 -34.40
CA ALA A 250 -0.60 -18.65 -35.23
C ALA A 250 -0.25 -17.74 -36.44
N ARG A 251 0.71 -16.82 -36.32
CA ARG A 251 1.17 -15.95 -37.41
C ARG A 251 1.71 -16.74 -38.60
N ASN A 252 2.40 -17.84 -38.38
CA ASN A 252 2.93 -18.68 -39.45
C ASN A 252 1.84 -19.30 -40.33
N THR A 253 0.58 -19.35 -39.86
CA THR A 253 -0.58 -19.86 -40.60
C THR A 253 -1.42 -18.77 -41.26
N GLN A 254 -1.25 -17.52 -40.83
CA GLN A 254 -2.04 -16.38 -41.32
C GLN A 254 -1.22 -15.32 -42.08
N THR A 255 0.09 -15.33 -42.00
CA THR A 255 0.96 -14.45 -42.79
C THR A 255 1.07 -15.01 -44.20
N LYS A 256 0.75 -14.15 -45.18
CA LYS A 256 1.00 -14.43 -46.58
C LYS A 256 2.51 -14.70 -46.74
N THR A 257 2.86 -15.93 -47.04
CA THR A 257 4.24 -16.29 -47.37
C THR A 257 4.57 -15.62 -48.68
N VAL A 258 5.28 -14.51 -48.67
CA VAL A 258 5.87 -13.96 -49.85
C VAL A 258 7.13 -14.79 -50.10
N ALA A 259 7.11 -15.62 -51.14
CA ALA A 259 8.34 -16.24 -51.62
C ALA A 259 9.26 -15.08 -52.02
N LEU A 260 10.38 -14.91 -51.30
CA LEU A 260 11.43 -14.01 -51.76
C LEU A 260 12.04 -14.62 -53.00
N PRO A 261 12.28 -13.82 -54.07
CA PRO A 261 12.87 -14.29 -55.32
C PRO A 261 14.26 -14.82 -55.14
#